data_58302838d998735ba98bcfe162cb9ab0
#
_entry.id   58302838d998735ba98bcfe162cb9ab0
#
_cell.length_a   1.000
_cell.length_b   1.000
_cell.length_c   1.000
_cell.angle_alpha   90.00
_cell.angle_beta   90.00
_cell.angle_gamma   90.00
#
_symmetry.space_group_name_H-M   'P 1'
#
loop_
_entity.id
_entity.type
_entity.pdbx_description
1 polymer ?
#
loop_
_entity_poly.entity_id
_entity_poly.type
_entity_poly.pdbx_seq_one_letter_code
_entity_poly.pdbx_strand_id
1 'polypeptide(L)'
;MIRIHGPGIDPSDLKGETRVGACVFVEDDDYILCIDGRFGTAADRVVKRLDGRKKKKYLFLTHPHGDHANGIEKEIDKNDDIAWLICQDPASFNKNYSDEAKGNVAMLERIIAKAKKKGIKVVYAKNGERFHIGSIEFVTYRDQPSSARNTETYINQGSLCVWFPQLRLLYTGDTGADCAEKYKLSPVVATGFHHGNWLAYQHAVNLKKRGCLYYWDDDYSTKMTDFLMTGRRNAKRAGMTIFDLHGDLNIVAFNNKAILYKGGKLYRYECSYARSGSFKATTLTVVYDVLLGKYGSGDSRTTKLLDEGFNPGSVQGWVNKFAGVVK
;
A
#
# COMPACT_ATOMS: atom_id res chain seq x y z
N MET A 1 0.10 11.38 12.50
CA MET A 1 -0.88 11.09 11.42
C MET A 1 -0.34 9.94 10.59
N ILE A 2 -1.20 9.00 10.17
CA ILE A 2 -0.76 7.96 9.21
C ILE A 2 -1.26 8.34 7.82
N ARG A 3 -0.38 8.23 6.83
CA ARG A 3 -0.69 8.38 5.41
C ARG A 3 -0.38 7.08 4.68
N ILE A 4 -1.28 6.67 3.79
CA ILE A 4 -1.12 5.51 2.92
C ILE A 4 -1.23 6.00 1.47
N HIS A 5 -0.26 5.65 0.65
CA HIS A 5 -0.23 6.08 -0.75
C HIS A 5 0.62 5.15 -1.62
N GLY A 6 0.42 5.20 -2.92
CA GLY A 6 1.32 4.58 -3.89
C GLY A 6 2.48 5.49 -4.28
N PRO A 7 3.49 4.96 -4.97
CA PRO A 7 4.63 5.75 -5.46
C PRO A 7 4.27 6.72 -6.60
N GLY A 8 3.04 6.70 -7.07
CA GLY A 8 2.60 7.39 -8.27
C GLY A 8 3.06 6.66 -9.53
N ILE A 9 2.60 7.12 -10.68
CA ILE A 9 3.01 6.60 -11.98
C ILE A 9 3.15 7.75 -12.96
N ASP A 10 4.13 7.62 -13.83
CA ASP A 10 4.22 8.38 -15.06
C ASP A 10 4.28 7.37 -16.21
N PRO A 11 3.36 7.40 -17.17
CA PRO A 11 3.38 6.47 -18.31
C PRO A 11 4.69 6.47 -19.07
N SER A 12 5.43 7.56 -19.08
CA SER A 12 6.77 7.66 -19.70
C SER A 12 7.83 6.79 -18.99
N ASP A 13 7.61 6.44 -17.72
CA ASP A 13 8.55 5.60 -16.97
C ASP A 13 8.46 4.12 -17.34
N LEU A 14 7.43 3.71 -18.06
CA LEU A 14 7.21 2.29 -18.38
C LEU A 14 8.22 1.73 -19.39
N LYS A 15 8.84 2.57 -20.25
CA LYS A 15 9.93 2.20 -21.18
C LYS A 15 9.76 0.82 -21.83
N GLY A 16 8.59 0.58 -22.41
CA GLY A 16 8.26 -0.69 -23.08
C GLY A 16 7.63 -1.77 -22.20
N GLU A 17 7.59 -1.57 -20.90
CA GLU A 17 6.82 -2.43 -19.99
C GLU A 17 5.33 -2.02 -20.01
N THR A 18 4.46 -2.98 -19.88
CA THR A 18 3.01 -2.76 -19.91
C THR A 18 2.38 -2.73 -18.53
N ARG A 19 3.10 -3.17 -17.50
CA ARG A 19 2.71 -3.26 -16.09
C ARG A 19 3.78 -2.67 -15.19
N VAL A 20 3.40 -2.26 -13.99
CA VAL A 20 4.34 -1.68 -13.01
C VAL A 20 4.58 -2.57 -11.79
N GLY A 21 3.69 -3.51 -11.49
CA GLY A 21 3.74 -4.29 -10.26
C GLY A 21 3.26 -3.50 -9.04
N ALA A 22 3.29 -4.13 -7.88
CA ALA A 22 2.70 -3.62 -6.66
C ALA A 22 3.67 -2.84 -5.78
N CYS A 23 3.19 -1.77 -5.14
CA CYS A 23 3.89 -1.06 -4.08
C CYS A 23 2.94 -0.14 -3.31
N VAL A 24 3.03 -0.18 -1.99
CA VAL A 24 2.28 0.69 -1.08
C VAL A 24 3.23 1.28 -0.04
N PHE A 25 3.12 2.58 0.20
CA PHE A 25 3.76 3.25 1.33
C PHE A 25 2.76 3.49 2.45
N VAL A 26 3.16 3.15 3.67
CA VAL A 26 2.48 3.53 4.90
C VAL A 26 3.44 4.34 5.73
N GLU A 27 3.12 5.59 5.99
CA GLU A 27 4.03 6.49 6.69
C GLU A 27 3.34 7.28 7.80
N ASP A 28 4.07 7.52 8.88
CA ASP A 28 3.76 8.54 9.87
C ASP A 28 4.76 9.70 9.78
N ASP A 29 4.94 10.47 10.84
CA ASP A 29 5.82 11.64 10.79
C ASP A 29 7.30 11.25 10.73
N ASP A 30 7.69 10.13 11.38
CA ASP A 30 9.07 9.73 11.60
C ASP A 30 9.49 8.47 10.83
N TYR A 31 8.52 7.67 10.38
CA TYR A 31 8.73 6.34 9.81
C TYR A 31 8.02 6.18 8.48
N ILE A 32 8.62 5.38 7.59
CA ILE A 32 8.01 4.95 6.34
C ILE A 32 8.20 3.44 6.17
N LEU A 33 7.07 2.74 5.99
CA LEU A 33 7.02 1.34 5.60
C LEU A 33 6.72 1.25 4.11
N CYS A 34 7.65 0.71 3.34
CA CYS A 34 7.47 0.38 1.93
C CYS A 34 7.08 -1.09 1.81
N ILE A 35 5.90 -1.37 1.32
CA ILE A 35 5.41 -2.73 1.07
C ILE A 35 5.50 -2.97 -0.42
N ASP A 36 6.32 -3.95 -0.80
CA ASP A 36 6.68 -4.30 -2.17
C ASP A 36 7.34 -3.15 -2.95
N GLY A 37 7.88 -3.44 -4.12
CA GLY A 37 8.79 -2.49 -4.77
C GLY A 37 8.64 -2.39 -6.28
N ARG A 38 7.60 -2.98 -6.90
CA ARG A 38 7.44 -2.97 -8.36
C ARG A 38 8.60 -3.64 -9.10
N PHE A 39 8.62 -3.56 -10.42
CA PHE A 39 9.71 -4.10 -11.24
C PHE A 39 10.13 -3.10 -12.35
N GLY A 40 11.22 -3.44 -13.05
CA GLY A 40 11.74 -2.66 -14.16
C GLY A 40 12.04 -1.21 -13.82
N THR A 41 11.62 -0.29 -14.70
CA THR A 41 11.77 1.16 -14.50
C THR A 41 10.81 1.71 -13.45
N ALA A 42 9.66 1.06 -13.23
CA ALA A 42 8.74 1.46 -12.17
C ALA A 42 9.33 1.27 -10.77
N ALA A 43 10.26 0.32 -10.60
CA ALA A 43 11.01 0.15 -9.35
C ALA A 43 11.91 1.36 -9.05
N ASP A 44 12.46 2.05 -10.05
CA ASP A 44 13.28 3.25 -9.85
C ASP A 44 12.45 4.39 -9.24
N ARG A 45 11.15 4.45 -9.56
CA ARG A 45 10.24 5.42 -8.94
C ARG A 45 10.00 5.13 -7.46
N VAL A 46 9.96 3.85 -7.06
CA VAL A 46 9.88 3.47 -5.64
C VAL A 46 11.10 3.99 -4.90
N VAL A 47 12.29 3.71 -5.41
CA VAL A 47 13.56 4.19 -4.84
C VAL A 47 13.59 5.72 -4.79
N LYS A 48 13.23 6.41 -5.89
CA LYS A 48 13.15 7.89 -5.93
C LYS A 48 12.19 8.45 -4.88
N ARG A 49 11.10 7.77 -4.56
CA ARG A 49 10.15 8.20 -3.52
C ARG A 49 10.70 8.02 -2.11
N LEU A 50 11.59 7.07 -1.91
CA LEU A 50 12.27 6.85 -0.64
C LEU A 50 13.49 7.75 -0.47
N ASP A 51 14.13 8.14 -1.58
CA ASP A 51 15.28 9.05 -1.59
C ASP A 51 14.95 10.41 -0.96
N GLY A 52 15.90 10.94 -0.22
CA GLY A 52 15.77 12.25 0.42
C GLY A 52 14.73 12.30 1.55
N ARG A 53 14.07 11.19 1.87
CA ARG A 53 13.21 11.10 3.04
C ARG A 53 14.06 11.02 4.30
N LYS A 54 13.87 11.99 5.21
CA LYS A 54 14.53 11.98 6.54
C LYS A 54 13.91 10.96 7.51
N LYS A 55 12.88 10.23 7.07
CA LYS A 55 12.18 9.22 7.86
C LYS A 55 12.97 7.94 7.90
N LYS A 56 12.91 7.22 9.02
CA LYS A 56 13.48 5.89 9.14
C LYS A 56 12.71 4.90 8.26
N LYS A 57 13.41 4.18 7.40
CA LYS A 57 12.84 3.32 6.37
C LYS A 57 12.72 1.89 6.85
N TYR A 58 11.61 1.26 6.52
CA TYR A 58 11.32 -0.15 6.72
C TYR A 58 10.83 -0.73 5.40
N LEU A 59 11.40 -1.85 5.00
CA LEU A 59 11.02 -2.55 3.78
C LEU A 59 10.25 -3.82 4.14
N PHE A 60 9.16 -4.08 3.45
CA PHE A 60 8.35 -5.26 3.59
C PHE A 60 8.17 -5.93 2.23
N LEU A 61 8.57 -7.19 2.11
CA LEU A 61 8.40 -7.97 0.90
C LEU A 61 7.36 -9.06 1.12
N THR A 62 6.24 -9.00 0.40
CA THR A 62 5.16 -9.98 0.53
C THR A 62 5.57 -11.34 0.01
N HIS A 63 6.24 -11.39 -1.16
CA HIS A 63 6.74 -12.59 -1.78
C HIS A 63 7.79 -12.24 -2.86
N PRO A 64 8.61 -13.21 -3.31
CA PRO A 64 9.78 -12.91 -4.12
C PRO A 64 9.53 -12.90 -5.64
N HIS A 65 8.36 -12.51 -6.14
CA HIS A 65 8.21 -12.21 -7.56
C HIS A 65 8.82 -10.85 -7.92
N GLY A 66 9.33 -10.73 -9.14
CA GLY A 66 10.08 -9.54 -9.57
C GLY A 66 9.26 -8.24 -9.47
N ASP A 67 7.96 -8.30 -9.76
CA ASP A 67 7.03 -7.18 -9.69
C ASP A 67 6.64 -6.74 -8.25
N HIS A 68 7.19 -7.43 -7.26
CA HIS A 68 7.15 -7.06 -5.84
C HIS A 68 8.55 -6.79 -5.28
N ALA A 69 9.56 -7.54 -5.75
CA ALA A 69 10.88 -7.59 -5.12
C ALA A 69 11.91 -6.61 -5.70
N ASN A 70 11.83 -6.24 -6.98
CA ASN A 70 12.94 -5.53 -7.65
C ASN A 70 13.23 -4.16 -7.04
N GLY A 71 12.21 -3.38 -6.70
CA GLY A 71 12.42 -2.08 -6.06
C GLY A 71 12.95 -2.20 -4.63
N ILE A 72 12.57 -3.27 -3.91
CA ILE A 72 13.14 -3.58 -2.58
C ILE A 72 14.64 -3.86 -2.70
N GLU A 73 15.03 -4.67 -3.69
CA GLU A 73 16.45 -4.96 -3.94
C GLU A 73 17.24 -3.71 -4.32
N LYS A 74 16.70 -2.88 -5.25
CA LYS A 74 17.32 -1.62 -5.66
C LYS A 74 17.45 -0.63 -4.49
N GLU A 75 16.44 -0.55 -3.62
CA GLU A 75 16.48 0.32 -2.45
C GLU A 75 17.58 -0.12 -1.47
N ILE A 76 17.72 -1.43 -1.23
CA ILE A 76 18.80 -1.98 -0.41
C ILE A 76 20.17 -1.68 -1.05
N ASP A 77 20.30 -1.79 -2.37
CA ASP A 77 21.58 -1.50 -3.05
C ASP A 77 21.97 -0.03 -2.91
N LYS A 78 21.01 0.88 -2.94
CA LYS A 78 21.24 2.32 -3.01
C LYS A 78 21.38 2.99 -1.64
N ASN A 79 20.60 2.58 -0.64
CA ASN A 79 20.47 3.28 0.64
C ASN A 79 20.98 2.44 1.82
N ASP A 80 21.60 3.12 2.77
CA ASP A 80 22.14 2.50 4.00
C ASP A 80 21.28 2.81 5.25
N ASP A 81 20.28 3.69 5.13
CA ASP A 81 19.42 4.18 6.22
C ASP A 81 18.14 3.33 6.43
N ILE A 82 18.18 2.07 5.95
CA ILE A 82 17.09 1.12 6.10
C ILE A 82 17.23 0.41 7.44
N ALA A 83 16.17 0.47 8.25
CA ALA A 83 16.18 -0.15 9.57
C ALA A 83 15.96 -1.67 9.51
N TRP A 84 14.90 -2.09 8.80
CA TRP A 84 14.53 -3.50 8.71
C TRP A 84 14.15 -3.87 7.28
N LEU A 85 14.45 -5.12 6.92
CA LEU A 85 13.80 -5.87 5.86
C LEU A 85 12.90 -6.92 6.52
N ILE A 86 11.60 -6.81 6.35
CA ILE A 86 10.61 -7.78 6.81
C ILE A 86 10.20 -8.60 5.60
N CYS A 87 10.34 -9.91 5.67
CA CYS A 87 10.08 -10.81 4.55
C CYS A 87 9.76 -12.23 5.03
N GLN A 88 9.55 -13.12 4.10
CA GLN A 88 9.40 -14.54 4.37
C GLN A 88 10.76 -15.20 4.70
N ASP A 89 10.71 -16.27 5.47
CA ASP A 89 11.86 -17.16 5.60
C ASP A 89 12.02 -17.99 4.31
N PRO A 90 13.16 -17.93 3.61
CA PRO A 90 13.39 -18.76 2.42
C PRO A 90 13.20 -20.27 2.68
N ALA A 91 13.51 -20.73 3.89
CA ALA A 91 13.34 -22.15 4.27
C ALA A 91 11.87 -22.59 4.31
N SER A 92 10.94 -21.64 4.33
CA SER A 92 9.49 -21.92 4.29
C SER A 92 8.96 -22.28 2.89
N PHE A 93 9.80 -22.19 1.87
CA PHE A 93 9.48 -22.58 0.49
C PHE A 93 10.15 -23.90 0.12
N ASN A 94 9.44 -24.74 -0.61
CA ASN A 94 10.04 -25.90 -1.25
C ASN A 94 10.75 -25.49 -2.55
N LYS A 95 12.07 -25.33 -2.50
CA LYS A 95 12.89 -24.96 -3.67
C LYS A 95 12.83 -25.96 -4.82
N ASN A 96 12.51 -27.22 -4.52
CA ASN A 96 12.44 -28.29 -5.51
C ASN A 96 11.06 -28.41 -6.16
N TYR A 97 10.15 -27.49 -5.84
CA TYR A 97 8.81 -27.49 -6.41
C TYR A 97 8.86 -27.27 -7.95
N SER A 98 9.72 -26.35 -8.40
CA SER A 98 9.98 -26.07 -9.83
C SER A 98 11.18 -25.15 -10.00
N ASP A 99 11.66 -24.98 -11.23
CA ASP A 99 12.75 -24.06 -11.57
C ASP A 99 12.38 -22.59 -11.26
N GLU A 100 11.12 -22.21 -11.50
CA GLU A 100 10.64 -20.88 -11.16
C GLU A 100 10.61 -20.64 -9.65
N ALA A 101 10.10 -21.59 -8.85
CA ALA A 101 10.15 -21.52 -7.40
C ALA A 101 11.60 -21.42 -6.90
N LYS A 102 12.50 -22.20 -7.48
CA LYS A 102 13.95 -22.13 -7.19
C LYS A 102 14.52 -20.75 -7.51
N GLY A 103 14.19 -20.17 -8.67
CA GLY A 103 14.64 -18.84 -9.08
C GLY A 103 14.14 -17.74 -8.16
N ASN A 104 12.87 -17.77 -7.78
CA ASN A 104 12.25 -16.79 -6.87
C ASN A 104 12.80 -16.90 -5.45
N VAL A 105 13.00 -18.12 -4.92
CA VAL A 105 13.62 -18.30 -3.61
C VAL A 105 15.07 -17.83 -3.62
N ALA A 106 15.84 -18.11 -4.70
CA ALA A 106 17.19 -17.59 -4.86
C ALA A 106 17.24 -16.05 -4.90
N MET A 107 16.25 -15.40 -5.51
CA MET A 107 16.11 -13.94 -5.46
C MET A 107 15.90 -13.45 -4.02
N LEU A 108 15.02 -14.08 -3.26
CA LEU A 108 14.79 -13.74 -1.85
C LEU A 108 16.06 -13.90 -1.01
N GLU A 109 16.79 -15.01 -1.19
CA GLU A 109 18.06 -15.27 -0.50
C GLU A 109 19.12 -14.21 -0.84
N ARG A 110 19.19 -13.78 -2.12
CA ARG A 110 20.10 -12.73 -2.58
C ARG A 110 19.75 -11.37 -1.93
N ILE A 111 18.48 -11.01 -1.90
CA ILE A 111 18.00 -9.77 -1.24
C ILE A 111 18.37 -9.79 0.25
N ILE A 112 18.12 -10.89 0.93
CA ILE A 112 18.46 -11.08 2.35
C ILE A 112 19.97 -10.97 2.58
N ALA A 113 20.77 -11.58 1.72
CA ALA A 113 22.24 -11.52 1.82
C ALA A 113 22.75 -10.07 1.66
N LYS A 114 22.20 -9.30 0.70
CA LYS A 114 22.52 -7.88 0.52
C LYS A 114 22.14 -7.06 1.75
N ALA A 115 20.93 -7.25 2.29
CA ALA A 115 20.47 -6.58 3.50
C ALA A 115 21.39 -6.85 4.70
N LYS A 116 21.72 -8.11 4.94
CA LYS A 116 22.64 -8.50 6.01
C LYS A 116 24.05 -7.90 5.85
N LYS A 117 24.57 -7.87 4.62
CA LYS A 117 25.88 -7.25 4.30
C LYS A 117 25.92 -5.77 4.65
N LYS A 118 24.79 -5.07 4.51
CA LYS A 118 24.64 -3.65 4.87
C LYS A 118 24.25 -3.41 6.33
N GLY A 119 24.17 -4.44 7.16
CA GLY A 119 23.76 -4.32 8.56
C GLY A 119 22.27 -4.07 8.76
N ILE A 120 21.45 -4.21 7.72
CA ILE A 120 19.98 -4.09 7.79
C ILE A 120 19.45 -5.29 8.57
N LYS A 121 18.63 -5.04 9.58
CA LYS A 121 17.98 -6.11 10.35
C LYS A 121 16.98 -6.87 9.47
N VAL A 122 17.19 -8.15 9.27
CA VAL A 122 16.24 -9.04 8.57
C VAL A 122 15.31 -9.68 9.58
N VAL A 123 14.01 -9.56 9.34
CA VAL A 123 12.94 -10.12 10.19
C VAL A 123 12.10 -11.05 9.35
N TYR A 124 12.02 -12.32 9.73
CA TYR A 124 11.17 -13.30 9.09
C TYR A 124 9.77 -13.26 9.72
N ALA A 125 8.83 -12.70 8.98
CA ALA A 125 7.45 -12.53 9.44
C ALA A 125 6.75 -13.88 9.58
N LYS A 126 6.07 -14.07 10.70
CA LYS A 126 5.28 -15.27 11.02
C LYS A 126 3.79 -15.01 10.85
N ASN A 127 3.04 -16.09 10.69
CA ASN A 127 1.58 -16.01 10.66
C ASN A 127 1.03 -15.52 12.01
N GLY A 128 0.21 -14.49 11.99
CA GLY A 128 -0.36 -13.86 13.20
C GLY A 128 0.61 -12.92 13.95
N GLU A 129 1.81 -12.67 13.42
CA GLU A 129 2.78 -11.80 14.08
C GLU A 129 2.37 -10.32 13.97
N ARG A 130 2.47 -9.61 15.09
CA ARG A 130 2.13 -8.20 15.22
C ARG A 130 3.40 -7.35 15.20
N PHE A 131 3.38 -6.30 14.42
CA PHE A 131 4.46 -5.33 14.27
C PHE A 131 4.02 -3.93 14.70
N HIS A 132 4.97 -3.20 15.26
CA HIS A 132 4.82 -1.78 15.56
C HIS A 132 6.03 -1.01 14.99
N ILE A 133 5.77 -0.06 14.11
CA ILE A 133 6.77 0.84 13.54
C ILE A 133 6.27 2.26 13.81
N GLY A 134 6.79 2.89 14.85
CA GLY A 134 6.22 4.15 15.33
C GLY A 134 4.75 4.01 15.70
N SER A 135 3.91 4.80 15.04
CA SER A 135 2.45 4.71 15.21
C SER A 135 1.76 3.73 14.24
N ILE A 136 2.53 3.09 13.37
CA ILE A 136 2.01 2.12 12.40
C ILE A 136 1.97 0.74 13.06
N GLU A 137 0.76 0.18 13.18
CA GLU A 137 0.55 -1.18 13.66
C GLU A 137 0.02 -2.05 12.54
N PHE A 138 0.59 -3.24 12.38
CA PHE A 138 0.09 -4.24 11.44
C PHE A 138 0.32 -5.67 11.93
N VAL A 139 -0.48 -6.59 11.37
CA VAL A 139 -0.39 -8.03 11.62
C VAL A 139 -0.15 -8.72 10.29
N THR A 140 0.75 -9.69 10.28
CA THR A 140 1.04 -10.49 9.09
C THR A 140 0.29 -11.81 9.12
N TYR A 141 -0.23 -12.21 7.97
CA TYR A 141 -0.82 -13.52 7.79
C TYR A 141 -0.23 -14.20 6.56
N ARG A 142 -0.18 -15.51 6.57
CA ARG A 142 0.36 -16.30 5.47
C ARG A 142 -0.38 -17.62 5.33
N ASP A 143 -0.72 -17.96 4.11
CA ASP A 143 -1.18 -19.29 3.77
C ASP A 143 0.00 -20.22 3.50
N GLN A 144 -0.18 -21.51 3.80
CA GLN A 144 0.80 -22.50 3.40
C GLN A 144 0.57 -22.85 1.93
N PRO A 145 1.59 -22.79 1.08
CA PRO A 145 1.44 -23.05 -0.36
C PRO A 145 1.30 -24.55 -0.70
N SER A 146 0.64 -25.33 0.15
CA SER A 146 0.61 -26.80 0.08
C SER A 146 -0.27 -27.38 -1.03
N SER A 147 -1.14 -26.57 -1.66
CA SER A 147 -2.11 -27.03 -2.65
C SER A 147 -1.98 -26.34 -4.02
N ALA A 148 -0.86 -25.71 -4.28
CA ALA A 148 -0.65 -25.00 -5.54
C ALA A 148 -0.66 -25.96 -6.72
N ARG A 149 -1.42 -25.62 -7.76
CA ARG A 149 -1.57 -26.43 -8.99
C ARG A 149 -0.47 -26.16 -10.03
N ASN A 150 0.21 -25.01 -9.89
CA ASN A 150 1.32 -24.62 -10.76
C ASN A 150 2.29 -23.73 -9.97
N THR A 151 3.42 -23.40 -10.56
CA THR A 151 4.52 -22.70 -9.93
C THR A 151 4.18 -21.28 -9.50
N GLU A 152 3.56 -20.52 -10.39
CA GLU A 152 3.15 -19.14 -10.12
C GLU A 152 2.18 -19.10 -8.94
N THR A 153 1.22 -20.03 -8.93
CA THR A 153 0.27 -20.18 -7.82
C THR A 153 0.98 -20.53 -6.52
N TYR A 154 2.04 -21.35 -6.56
CA TYR A 154 2.78 -21.76 -5.38
C TYR A 154 3.41 -20.57 -4.64
N ILE A 155 4.15 -19.73 -5.35
CA ILE A 155 4.80 -18.55 -4.78
C ILE A 155 3.78 -17.52 -4.33
N ASN A 156 2.76 -17.25 -5.14
CA ASN A 156 1.69 -16.29 -4.85
C ASN A 156 0.84 -16.68 -3.65
N GLN A 157 0.46 -17.94 -3.52
CA GLN A 157 -0.25 -18.44 -2.33
C GLN A 157 0.57 -18.29 -1.05
N GLY A 158 1.89 -18.35 -1.15
CA GLY A 158 2.79 -18.08 -0.05
C GLY A 158 2.93 -16.61 0.34
N SER A 159 2.32 -15.66 -0.37
CA SER A 159 2.44 -14.23 -0.05
C SER A 159 2.04 -13.91 1.38
N LEU A 160 2.75 -12.98 1.99
CA LEU A 160 2.34 -12.38 3.26
C LEU A 160 1.20 -11.39 3.02
N CYS A 161 0.07 -11.60 3.68
CA CYS A 161 -0.95 -10.57 3.85
C CYS A 161 -0.54 -9.62 4.95
N VAL A 162 -0.84 -8.34 4.79
CA VAL A 162 -0.63 -7.32 5.81
C VAL A 162 -1.97 -6.72 6.20
N TRP A 163 -2.35 -6.88 7.44
CA TRP A 163 -3.55 -6.32 8.03
C TRP A 163 -3.20 -5.15 8.95
N PHE A 164 -3.73 -3.98 8.67
CA PHE A 164 -3.62 -2.79 9.49
C PHE A 164 -4.92 -2.62 10.30
N PRO A 165 -5.00 -3.14 11.54
CA PRO A 165 -6.24 -3.15 12.30
C PRO A 165 -6.74 -1.75 12.61
N GLN A 166 -5.84 -0.82 12.96
CA GLN A 166 -6.18 0.56 13.25
C GLN A 166 -6.76 1.30 12.04
N LEU A 167 -6.36 0.92 10.83
CA LEU A 167 -6.76 1.55 9.57
C LEU A 167 -7.87 0.79 8.86
N ARG A 168 -8.19 -0.41 9.32
CA ARG A 168 -9.08 -1.36 8.65
C ARG A 168 -8.70 -1.56 7.17
N LEU A 169 -7.40 -1.61 6.90
CA LEU A 169 -6.80 -1.82 5.57
C LEU A 169 -6.20 -3.22 5.51
N LEU A 170 -6.57 -3.97 4.47
CA LEU A 170 -6.00 -5.27 4.14
C LEU A 170 -5.23 -5.16 2.81
N TYR A 171 -3.94 -5.49 2.84
CA TYR A 171 -3.10 -5.71 1.67
C TYR A 171 -2.73 -7.18 1.60
N THR A 172 -3.08 -7.85 0.52
CA THR A 172 -2.92 -9.32 0.43
C THR A 172 -1.67 -9.76 -0.32
N GLY A 173 -0.92 -8.84 -0.93
CA GLY A 173 0.04 -9.25 -1.94
C GLY A 173 -0.68 -10.06 -3.02
N ASP A 174 -0.08 -11.16 -3.44
CA ASP A 174 -0.64 -12.00 -4.50
C ASP A 174 -1.37 -13.25 -3.98
N THR A 175 -1.66 -13.31 -2.66
CA THR A 175 -2.47 -14.42 -2.14
C THR A 175 -3.97 -14.23 -2.43
N GLY A 176 -4.75 -15.29 -2.19
CA GLY A 176 -6.17 -15.32 -2.50
C GLY A 176 -7.04 -14.38 -1.67
N ALA A 177 -8.23 -14.12 -2.16
CA ALA A 177 -9.19 -13.22 -1.54
C ALA A 177 -9.90 -13.83 -0.31
N ASP A 178 -9.70 -15.10 -0.03
CA ASP A 178 -10.21 -15.81 1.14
C ASP A 178 -9.46 -15.47 2.45
N CYS A 179 -8.31 -14.81 2.35
CA CYS A 179 -7.53 -14.36 3.50
C CYS A 179 -8.39 -13.63 4.55
N ALA A 180 -9.27 -12.70 4.12
CA ALA A 180 -10.15 -11.98 5.04
C ALA A 180 -11.15 -12.91 5.77
N GLU A 181 -11.64 -13.94 5.09
CA GLU A 181 -12.57 -14.91 5.66
C GLU A 181 -11.84 -15.85 6.63
N LYS A 182 -10.72 -16.39 6.19
CA LYS A 182 -9.90 -17.34 6.94
C LYS A 182 -9.42 -16.74 8.27
N TYR A 183 -8.95 -15.52 8.25
CA TYR A 183 -8.45 -14.83 9.45
C TYR A 183 -9.50 -13.94 10.13
N LYS A 184 -10.77 -14.01 9.72
CA LYS A 184 -11.91 -13.27 10.30
C LYS A 184 -11.70 -11.75 10.30
N LEU A 185 -11.03 -11.23 9.28
CA LEU A 185 -10.75 -9.79 9.14
C LEU A 185 -11.97 -9.03 8.61
N SER A 186 -12.10 -7.78 9.02
CA SER A 186 -13.19 -6.88 8.58
C SER A 186 -12.63 -5.60 7.99
N PRO A 187 -11.99 -5.66 6.81
CA PRO A 187 -11.42 -4.49 6.17
C PRO A 187 -12.52 -3.54 5.70
N VAL A 188 -12.21 -2.24 5.68
CA VAL A 188 -12.99 -1.23 4.96
C VAL A 188 -12.35 -0.95 3.60
N VAL A 189 -11.02 -1.05 3.54
CA VAL A 189 -10.24 -0.96 2.31
C VAL A 189 -9.50 -2.28 2.10
N ALA A 190 -9.55 -2.83 0.90
CA ALA A 190 -8.82 -4.03 0.53
C ALA A 190 -8.11 -3.84 -0.80
N THR A 191 -6.91 -4.42 -0.92
CA THR A 191 -6.05 -4.35 -2.11
C THR A 191 -5.19 -5.60 -2.26
N GLY A 192 -4.59 -5.79 -3.42
CA GLY A 192 -3.79 -6.95 -3.79
C GLY A 192 -4.60 -7.97 -4.57
N PHE A 193 -4.74 -9.18 -4.03
CA PHE A 193 -5.46 -10.29 -4.64
C PHE A 193 -4.88 -10.69 -6.01
N HIS A 194 -3.55 -10.80 -6.07
CA HIS A 194 -2.83 -11.04 -7.32
C HIS A 194 -3.24 -10.01 -8.39
N HIS A 195 -3.00 -8.72 -8.08
CA HIS A 195 -3.39 -7.58 -8.93
C HIS A 195 -4.89 -7.60 -9.30
N GLY A 196 -5.73 -8.13 -8.40
CA GLY A 196 -7.16 -8.27 -8.60
C GLY A 196 -7.60 -9.53 -9.35
N ASN A 197 -6.70 -10.26 -9.99
CA ASN A 197 -7.06 -11.46 -10.77
C ASN A 197 -7.75 -12.54 -9.92
N TRP A 198 -7.36 -12.68 -8.65
CA TRP A 198 -7.94 -13.67 -7.74
C TRP A 198 -9.11 -13.15 -6.90
N LEU A 199 -9.56 -11.93 -7.11
CA LEU A 199 -10.78 -11.42 -6.51
C LEU A 199 -12.00 -11.92 -7.31
N ALA A 200 -12.40 -13.16 -7.11
CA ALA A 200 -13.64 -13.70 -7.68
C ALA A 200 -14.88 -12.94 -7.12
N TYR A 201 -15.98 -12.94 -7.87
CA TYR A 201 -17.19 -12.22 -7.48
C TYR A 201 -17.70 -12.63 -6.10
N GLN A 202 -17.71 -13.93 -5.77
CA GLN A 202 -18.15 -14.41 -4.46
C GLN A 202 -17.27 -13.87 -3.33
N HIS A 203 -15.96 -13.82 -3.52
CA HIS A 203 -15.04 -13.22 -2.54
C HIS A 203 -15.29 -11.71 -2.38
N ALA A 204 -15.55 -11.00 -3.47
CA ALA A 204 -15.92 -9.59 -3.39
C ALA A 204 -17.23 -9.37 -2.61
N VAL A 205 -18.24 -10.22 -2.81
CA VAL A 205 -19.50 -10.22 -2.02
C VAL A 205 -19.23 -10.49 -0.55
N ASN A 206 -18.38 -11.46 -0.25
CA ASN A 206 -18.03 -11.80 1.14
C ASN A 206 -17.26 -10.66 1.83
N LEU A 207 -16.31 -10.04 1.13
CA LEU A 207 -15.62 -8.83 1.61
C LEU A 207 -16.61 -7.71 1.91
N LYS A 208 -17.56 -7.46 0.99
CA LYS A 208 -18.60 -6.45 1.17
C LYS A 208 -19.46 -6.71 2.40
N LYS A 209 -19.88 -7.96 2.63
CA LYS A 209 -20.62 -8.40 3.84
C LYS A 209 -19.82 -8.16 5.13
N ARG A 210 -18.48 -8.24 5.07
CA ARG A 210 -17.57 -7.94 6.19
C ARG A 210 -17.31 -6.45 6.40
N GLY A 211 -17.93 -5.59 5.61
CA GLY A 211 -17.82 -4.13 5.72
C GLY A 211 -16.82 -3.48 4.78
N CYS A 212 -16.28 -4.20 3.79
CA CYS A 212 -15.40 -3.61 2.79
C CYS A 212 -16.18 -2.67 1.88
N LEU A 213 -15.80 -1.40 1.88
CA LEU A 213 -16.44 -0.35 1.10
C LEU A 213 -15.63 0.01 -0.14
N TYR A 214 -14.31 -0.18 -0.06
CA TYR A 214 -13.36 0.31 -1.05
C TYR A 214 -12.43 -0.80 -1.49
N TYR A 215 -12.36 -1.01 -2.79
CA TYR A 215 -11.33 -1.82 -3.42
C TYR A 215 -10.27 -0.89 -4.00
N TRP A 216 -9.03 -1.09 -3.62
CA TRP A 216 -7.89 -0.32 -4.09
C TRP A 216 -7.07 -1.17 -5.06
N ASP A 217 -7.01 -0.74 -6.31
CA ASP A 217 -6.24 -1.41 -7.33
C ASP A 217 -4.75 -1.09 -7.16
N ASP A 218 -3.92 -2.10 -6.96
CA ASP A 218 -2.51 -1.96 -6.59
C ASP A 218 -1.54 -2.01 -7.77
N ASP A 219 -2.03 -2.32 -8.96
CA ASP A 219 -1.21 -2.34 -10.17
C ASP A 219 -1.77 -1.41 -11.26
N TYR A 220 -0.89 -1.00 -12.14
CA TYR A 220 -1.22 -0.21 -13.32
C TYR A 220 -0.72 -0.89 -14.57
N SER A 221 -1.53 -0.85 -15.62
CA SER A 221 -1.14 -1.30 -16.95
C SER A 221 -1.60 -0.32 -18.01
N THR A 222 -0.78 -0.09 -19.01
CA THR A 222 -1.19 0.62 -20.23
C THR A 222 -2.14 -0.22 -21.09
N LYS A 223 -2.13 -1.55 -20.90
CA LYS A 223 -3.06 -2.47 -21.52
C LYS A 223 -3.91 -3.10 -20.43
N MET A 224 -5.08 -2.53 -20.18
CA MET A 224 -6.04 -3.08 -19.21
C MET A 224 -6.60 -4.39 -19.75
N THR A 225 -5.89 -5.47 -19.49
CA THR A 225 -6.28 -6.83 -19.85
C THR A 225 -7.44 -7.33 -18.99
N ASP A 226 -8.10 -8.40 -19.42
CA ASP A 226 -9.13 -9.06 -18.60
C ASP A 226 -8.60 -9.51 -17.23
N PHE A 227 -7.34 -9.87 -17.16
CA PHE A 227 -6.64 -10.22 -15.94
C PHE A 227 -6.75 -9.09 -14.90
N LEU A 228 -6.27 -7.88 -15.21
CA LEU A 228 -6.30 -6.73 -14.30
C LEU A 228 -7.71 -6.20 -14.03
N MET A 229 -8.62 -6.34 -15.01
CA MET A 229 -9.99 -5.85 -14.89
C MET A 229 -10.90 -6.73 -14.05
N THR A 230 -10.53 -7.99 -13.79
CA THR A 230 -11.38 -8.96 -13.09
C THR A 230 -11.73 -8.47 -11.67
N GLY A 231 -10.75 -8.09 -10.87
CA GLY A 231 -10.98 -7.58 -9.52
C GLY A 231 -11.84 -6.33 -9.52
N ARG A 232 -11.55 -5.37 -10.39
CA ARG A 232 -12.33 -4.13 -10.55
C ARG A 232 -13.79 -4.41 -10.87
N ARG A 233 -14.07 -5.26 -11.87
CA ARG A 233 -15.43 -5.64 -12.27
C ARG A 233 -16.17 -6.31 -11.11
N ASN A 234 -15.54 -7.27 -10.46
CA ASN A 234 -16.15 -8.03 -9.37
C ASN A 234 -16.39 -7.17 -8.13
N ALA A 235 -15.43 -6.33 -7.74
CA ALA A 235 -15.60 -5.39 -6.65
C ALA A 235 -16.73 -4.37 -6.93
N LYS A 236 -16.80 -3.82 -8.14
CA LYS A 236 -17.87 -2.91 -8.56
C LYS A 236 -19.24 -3.60 -8.52
N ARG A 237 -19.34 -4.83 -9.05
CA ARG A 237 -20.58 -5.63 -9.02
C ARG A 237 -21.03 -5.95 -7.58
N ALA A 238 -20.09 -6.12 -6.66
CA ALA A 238 -20.38 -6.33 -5.23
C ALA A 238 -20.73 -5.01 -4.50
N GLY A 239 -20.76 -3.87 -5.19
CA GLY A 239 -21.12 -2.57 -4.62
C GLY A 239 -19.98 -1.89 -3.85
N MET A 240 -18.73 -2.18 -4.18
CA MET A 240 -17.58 -1.44 -3.66
C MET A 240 -17.22 -0.26 -4.59
N THR A 241 -16.68 0.79 -4.01
CA THR A 241 -16.07 1.90 -4.76
C THR A 241 -14.63 1.51 -5.13
N ILE A 242 -14.26 1.71 -6.40
CA ILE A 242 -12.93 1.39 -6.90
C ILE A 242 -12.03 2.60 -6.81
N PHE A 243 -10.81 2.41 -6.33
CA PHE A 243 -9.74 3.40 -6.33
C PHE A 243 -8.52 2.85 -7.04
N ASP A 244 -7.80 3.71 -7.77
CA ASP A 244 -6.51 3.39 -8.38
C ASP A 244 -5.39 3.81 -7.44
N LEU A 245 -4.47 2.90 -7.16
CA LEU A 245 -3.26 3.16 -6.36
C LEU A 245 -2.31 4.14 -7.03
N HIS A 246 -2.41 4.24 -8.33
CA HIS A 246 -1.49 5.03 -9.16
C HIS A 246 -1.98 6.44 -9.43
N GLY A 247 -3.24 6.69 -9.14
CA GLY A 247 -3.81 8.02 -9.18
C GLY A 247 -3.55 8.76 -7.87
N ASP A 248 -4.36 9.75 -7.64
CA ASP A 248 -4.24 10.70 -6.53
C ASP A 248 -4.74 10.16 -5.19
N LEU A 249 -4.85 8.82 -5.03
CA LEU A 249 -5.36 8.30 -3.79
C LEU A 249 -4.34 8.39 -2.68
N ASN A 250 -4.67 9.19 -1.71
CA ASN A 250 -4.04 9.18 -0.41
C ASN A 250 -5.11 8.84 0.63
N ILE A 251 -4.86 7.83 1.45
CA ILE A 251 -5.61 7.61 2.68
C ILE A 251 -4.87 8.34 3.78
N VAL A 252 -5.59 9.15 4.53
CA VAL A 252 -5.05 9.82 5.70
C VAL A 252 -5.89 9.48 6.90
N ALA A 253 -5.26 8.88 7.91
CA ALA A 253 -5.91 8.49 9.15
C ALA A 253 -5.47 9.37 10.32
N PHE A 254 -6.45 9.84 11.10
CA PHE A 254 -6.27 10.64 12.31
C PHE A 254 -7.57 10.66 13.12
N ASN A 255 -7.46 10.78 14.44
CA ASN A 255 -8.61 10.95 15.34
C ASN A 255 -9.79 10.01 15.03
N ASN A 256 -9.50 8.72 14.89
CA ASN A 256 -10.46 7.65 14.60
C ASN A 256 -11.20 7.77 13.26
N LYS A 257 -10.68 8.56 12.33
CA LYS A 257 -11.24 8.72 10.99
C LYS A 257 -10.17 8.50 9.93
N ALA A 258 -10.53 7.83 8.88
CA ALA A 258 -9.73 7.72 7.67
C ALA A 258 -10.47 8.39 6.52
N ILE A 259 -9.72 9.07 5.69
CA ILE A 259 -10.23 9.88 4.61
C ILE A 259 -9.50 9.55 3.33
N LEU A 260 -10.27 9.36 2.27
CA LEU A 260 -9.82 9.07 0.92
C LEU A 260 -10.31 10.19 0.00
N TYR A 261 -9.44 10.65 -0.87
CA TYR A 261 -9.78 11.65 -1.88
C TYR A 261 -9.64 11.05 -3.28
N LYS A 262 -10.66 11.23 -4.12
CA LYS A 262 -10.63 10.83 -5.54
C LYS A 262 -11.53 11.73 -6.37
N GLY A 263 -10.99 12.29 -7.45
CA GLY A 263 -11.74 13.02 -8.47
C GLY A 263 -12.64 14.12 -7.91
N GLY A 264 -12.13 14.93 -6.98
CA GLY A 264 -12.91 16.01 -6.34
C GLY A 264 -13.87 15.54 -5.25
N LYS A 265 -13.93 14.25 -4.92
CA LYS A 265 -14.80 13.69 -3.89
C LYS A 265 -14.02 13.18 -2.71
N LEU A 266 -14.54 13.38 -1.53
CA LEU A 266 -14.05 12.84 -0.27
C LEU A 266 -14.90 11.68 0.18
N TYR A 267 -14.23 10.62 0.56
CA TYR A 267 -14.82 9.43 1.17
C TYR A 267 -14.27 9.31 2.59
N ARG A 268 -15.08 8.82 3.52
CA ARG A 268 -14.71 8.71 4.94
C ARG A 268 -15.12 7.35 5.47
N TYR A 269 -14.33 6.85 6.42
CA TYR A 269 -14.74 5.73 7.24
C TYR A 269 -14.16 5.84 8.65
N GLU A 270 -14.81 5.20 9.60
CA GLU A 270 -14.33 5.12 10.97
C GLU A 270 -13.20 4.10 11.07
N CYS A 271 -12.14 4.50 11.76
CA CYS A 271 -10.99 3.66 12.08
C CYS A 271 -10.62 3.85 13.55
N SER A 272 -9.72 3.03 14.08
CA SER A 272 -9.31 3.11 15.49
C SER A 272 -7.94 3.77 15.69
N TYR A 273 -7.45 4.49 14.69
CA TYR A 273 -6.21 5.25 14.83
C TYR A 273 -6.46 6.53 15.62
N ALA A 274 -6.24 6.43 16.93
CA ALA A 274 -6.33 7.55 17.83
C ALA A 274 -4.92 8.14 18.04
N ARG A 275 -4.59 9.24 17.41
CA ARG A 275 -3.39 10.00 17.76
C ARG A 275 -3.78 11.14 18.69
N SER A 276 -3.30 11.09 19.92
CA SER A 276 -3.17 12.24 20.80
C SER A 276 -1.93 13.03 20.38
N GLY A 277 -2.07 14.06 19.61
CA GLY A 277 -0.94 14.90 19.22
C GLY A 277 -1.42 16.14 18.48
N SER A 278 -0.71 17.20 18.57
CA SER A 278 -0.93 18.62 18.24
C SER A 278 -1.57 19.01 16.90
N PHE A 279 -2.21 18.09 16.20
CA PHE A 279 -3.01 18.39 15.03
C PHE A 279 -4.39 18.85 15.49
N LYS A 280 -4.67 20.15 15.42
CA LYS A 280 -6.01 20.66 15.70
C LYS A 280 -6.97 20.01 14.69
N ALA A 281 -7.92 19.22 15.16
CA ALA A 281 -8.98 18.59 14.35
C ALA A 281 -9.68 19.61 13.43
N THR A 282 -9.76 20.84 13.85
CA THR A 282 -10.20 22.04 13.12
C THR A 282 -9.44 22.25 11.81
N THR A 283 -8.11 22.11 11.78
CA THR A 283 -7.32 22.40 10.56
C THR A 283 -7.61 21.42 9.44
N LEU A 284 -7.84 20.13 9.75
CA LEU A 284 -8.15 19.15 8.71
C LEU A 284 -9.57 19.28 8.19
N THR A 285 -10.54 19.62 9.03
CA THR A 285 -11.89 19.91 8.57
C THR A 285 -11.86 21.06 7.56
N VAL A 286 -11.08 22.10 7.83
CA VAL A 286 -10.90 23.24 6.92
C VAL A 286 -10.19 22.86 5.64
N VAL A 287 -9.14 22.03 5.71
CA VAL A 287 -8.48 21.49 4.50
C VAL A 287 -9.48 20.76 3.59
N TYR A 288 -10.39 19.99 4.18
CA TYR A 288 -11.46 19.34 3.40
C TYR A 288 -12.45 20.31 2.81
N ASP A 289 -12.87 21.27 3.59
CA ASP A 289 -13.80 22.29 3.14
C ASP A 289 -13.19 23.12 2.00
N VAL A 290 -11.86 23.34 2.03
CA VAL A 290 -11.11 23.91 0.91
C VAL A 290 -11.11 23.00 -0.30
N LEU A 291 -10.84 21.71 -0.13
CA LEU A 291 -10.86 20.70 -1.21
C LEU A 291 -12.25 20.55 -1.84
N LEU A 292 -13.31 20.70 -1.03
CA LEU A 292 -14.71 20.71 -1.48
C LEU A 292 -15.14 22.04 -2.10
N GLY A 293 -14.23 23.03 -2.21
CA GLY A 293 -14.51 24.34 -2.82
C GLY A 293 -15.30 25.31 -1.94
N LYS A 294 -15.59 25.00 -0.68
CA LYS A 294 -16.39 25.84 0.22
C LYS A 294 -15.73 27.19 0.54
N TYR A 295 -14.42 27.25 0.45
CA TYR A 295 -13.65 28.48 0.65
C TYR A 295 -13.40 29.26 -0.63
N GLY A 296 -13.84 28.78 -1.79
CA GLY A 296 -13.54 29.39 -3.08
C GLY A 296 -12.06 29.22 -3.50
N SER A 297 -11.51 30.18 -4.23
CA SER A 297 -10.13 30.15 -4.73
C SER A 297 -9.43 31.48 -4.59
N GLY A 298 -8.11 31.50 -4.72
CA GLY A 298 -7.29 32.73 -4.72
C GLY A 298 -7.44 33.55 -3.43
N ASP A 299 -7.50 34.86 -3.58
CA ASP A 299 -7.55 35.81 -2.47
C ASP A 299 -8.82 35.65 -1.60
N SER A 300 -9.95 35.30 -2.21
CA SER A 300 -11.19 35.03 -1.47
C SER A 300 -11.02 33.87 -0.49
N ARG A 301 -10.31 32.83 -0.87
CA ARG A 301 -9.95 31.73 0.03
C ARG A 301 -9.05 32.20 1.16
N THR A 302 -8.02 32.95 0.80
CA THR A 302 -7.05 33.47 1.77
C THR A 302 -7.73 34.33 2.82
N THR A 303 -8.59 35.25 2.42
CA THR A 303 -9.35 36.11 3.33
C THR A 303 -10.22 35.30 4.26
N LYS A 304 -11.06 34.39 3.74
CA LYS A 304 -11.94 33.54 4.56
C LYS A 304 -11.18 32.70 5.59
N LEU A 305 -10.03 32.15 5.20
CA LEU A 305 -9.21 31.36 6.12
C LEU A 305 -8.65 32.22 7.24
N LEU A 306 -8.21 33.47 6.94
CA LEU A 306 -7.72 34.40 7.94
C LEU A 306 -8.83 34.86 8.88
N ASP A 307 -10.02 35.16 8.34
CA ASP A 307 -11.21 35.57 9.13
C ASP A 307 -11.63 34.49 10.14
N GLU A 308 -11.44 33.22 9.78
CA GLU A 308 -11.72 32.07 10.65
C GLU A 308 -10.51 31.69 11.54
N GLY A 309 -9.43 32.46 11.52
CA GLY A 309 -8.23 32.23 12.35
C GLY A 309 -7.31 31.13 11.90
N PHE A 310 -7.39 30.71 10.62
CA PHE A 310 -6.49 29.74 10.06
C PHE A 310 -5.31 30.37 9.32
N ASN A 311 -4.16 29.73 9.36
CA ASN A 311 -3.02 30.12 8.53
C ASN A 311 -3.21 29.58 7.09
N PRO A 312 -3.43 30.44 6.06
CA PRO A 312 -3.69 30.00 4.70
C PRO A 312 -2.57 29.17 4.09
N GLY A 313 -1.31 29.52 4.40
CA GLY A 313 -0.14 28.78 3.92
C GLY A 313 -0.09 27.36 4.46
N SER A 314 -0.38 27.20 5.75
CA SER A 314 -0.47 25.87 6.37
C SER A 314 -1.61 25.03 5.80
N VAL A 315 -2.79 25.64 5.62
CA VAL A 315 -3.95 24.98 5.00
C VAL A 315 -3.64 24.59 3.56
N GLN A 316 -3.05 25.50 2.77
CA GLN A 316 -2.67 25.22 1.38
C GLN A 316 -1.59 24.14 1.28
N GLY A 317 -0.63 24.11 2.19
CA GLY A 317 0.36 23.04 2.26
C GLY A 317 -0.28 21.65 2.44
N TRP A 318 -1.31 21.56 3.26
CA TRP A 318 -2.09 20.33 3.42
C TRP A 318 -2.98 20.03 2.23
N VAL A 319 -3.63 21.03 1.66
CA VAL A 319 -4.42 20.89 0.42
C VAL A 319 -3.55 20.32 -0.70
N ASN A 320 -2.35 20.85 -0.88
CA ASN A 320 -1.40 20.36 -1.88
C ASN A 320 -0.98 18.91 -1.63
N LYS A 321 -0.71 18.54 -0.36
CA LYS A 321 -0.41 17.15 0.01
C LYS A 321 -1.56 16.20 -0.33
N PHE A 322 -2.80 16.61 -0.08
CA PHE A 322 -3.99 15.83 -0.37
C PHE A 322 -4.32 15.77 -1.87
N ALA A 323 -4.08 16.85 -2.59
CA ALA A 323 -4.27 16.92 -4.04
C ALA A 323 -3.13 16.27 -4.84
N GLY A 324 -2.11 15.72 -4.19
CA GLY A 324 -0.97 15.10 -4.89
C GLY A 324 -0.01 16.09 -5.56
N VAL A 325 -0.18 17.40 -5.30
CA VAL A 325 0.59 18.48 -5.95
C VAL A 325 1.98 18.69 -5.33
N VAL A 326 2.35 17.94 -4.32
CA VAL A 326 3.69 18.06 -3.71
C VAL A 326 4.68 17.23 -4.52
N LYS A 327 5.55 17.95 -5.27
CA LYS A 327 6.73 17.42 -5.93
C LYS A 327 7.72 16.84 -4.91
#